data_753653c9d290e92af07961d5975df6ba
#
_entry.id   753653c9d290e92af07961d5975df6ba
#
_cell.length_a   1.000
_cell.length_b   1.000
_cell.length_c   1.000
_cell.angle_alpha   90.00
_cell.angle_beta   90.00
_cell.angle_gamma   90.00
#
_symmetry.space_group_name_H-M   'P 1'
#
loop_
_entity.id
_entity.type
_entity.pdbx_description
1 polymer ?
#
loop_
_entity_poly.entity_id
_entity_poly.type
_entity_poly.pdbx_seq_one_letter_code
_entity_poly.pdbx_strand_id
1 'polypeptide(L)'
;NILRHATKDSLLILDEIGRGTSTFDGLSIAWAVVEYIAGSSLSGAKTLFATHYHELTELEGKLPGVNNYCIAVQEKGDTIIFLRKIIKGSADKSYGIQVAKLAGVPEVVIERAKEIAAELEESDITANTKNIGKKHTEEVEPVQISLFDTMGMVAEQPKKSEVEETLKKLDISNMTPMEAMNQLYELQKKCK
;
A
#
# COMPACT_ATOMS: atom_id res chain seq x y z
N ASN A 1 -7.80 -20.02 -13.11
CA ASN A 1 -8.70 -21.17 -13.36
C ASN A 1 -10.00 -21.03 -12.58
N ILE A 2 -9.97 -20.80 -11.28
CA ILE A 2 -11.16 -20.64 -10.42
C ILE A 2 -12.12 -19.59 -11.01
N LEU A 3 -11.67 -18.36 -11.25
CA LEU A 3 -12.51 -17.27 -11.75
C LEU A 3 -13.13 -17.52 -13.14
N ARG A 4 -12.50 -18.39 -13.94
CA ARG A 4 -13.02 -18.75 -15.28
C ARG A 4 -14.12 -19.83 -15.25
N HIS A 5 -14.12 -20.67 -14.24
CA HIS A 5 -14.98 -21.86 -14.18
C HIS A 5 -15.99 -21.85 -13.03
N ALA A 6 -15.85 -20.89 -12.09
CA ALA A 6 -16.80 -20.74 -11.01
C ALA A 6 -18.18 -20.33 -11.55
N THR A 7 -19.21 -20.76 -10.82
CA THR A 7 -20.61 -20.41 -11.07
C THR A 7 -21.20 -19.83 -9.78
N LYS A 8 -22.41 -19.29 -9.83
CA LYS A 8 -23.15 -18.79 -8.67
C LYS A 8 -23.35 -19.86 -7.56
N ASP A 9 -23.30 -21.15 -7.93
CA ASP A 9 -23.50 -22.27 -7.01
C ASP A 9 -22.17 -22.82 -6.46
N SER A 10 -21.04 -22.18 -6.78
CA SER A 10 -19.71 -22.58 -6.33
C SER A 10 -19.43 -22.15 -4.89
N LEU A 11 -18.58 -22.91 -4.20
CA LEU A 11 -17.88 -22.50 -2.99
C LEU A 11 -16.43 -22.21 -3.37
N LEU A 12 -16.00 -20.96 -3.20
CA LEU A 12 -14.65 -20.51 -3.48
C LEU A 12 -13.86 -20.37 -2.18
N ILE A 13 -12.65 -20.94 -2.15
CA ILE A 13 -11.70 -20.77 -1.06
C ILE A 13 -10.46 -20.14 -1.64
N LEU A 14 -10.22 -18.88 -1.31
CA LEU A 14 -9.11 -18.08 -1.78
C LEU A 14 -8.24 -17.71 -0.58
N ASP A 15 -6.98 -18.07 -0.65
CA ASP A 15 -6.03 -17.89 0.44
C ASP A 15 -4.80 -17.14 -0.06
N GLU A 16 -4.45 -16.04 0.61
CA GLU A 16 -3.27 -15.21 0.36
C GLU A 16 -3.11 -14.76 -1.11
N ILE A 17 -4.22 -14.38 -1.75
CA ILE A 17 -4.19 -13.86 -3.12
C ILE A 17 -3.39 -12.56 -3.16
N GLY A 18 -2.48 -12.44 -4.14
CA GLY A 18 -1.61 -11.28 -4.30
C GLY A 18 -0.28 -11.38 -3.56
N ARG A 19 0.00 -12.49 -2.85
CA ARG A 19 1.28 -12.73 -2.20
C ARG A 19 2.38 -13.07 -3.21
N GLY A 20 3.62 -12.59 -2.97
CA GLY A 20 4.79 -12.89 -3.81
C GLY A 20 5.09 -11.85 -4.89
N THR A 21 4.43 -10.71 -4.85
CA THR A 21 4.73 -9.52 -5.66
C THR A 21 4.82 -8.28 -4.77
N SER A 22 4.94 -7.08 -5.37
CA SER A 22 4.91 -5.83 -4.61
C SER A 22 3.58 -5.67 -3.84
N THR A 23 3.60 -4.97 -2.72
CA THR A 23 2.40 -4.77 -1.89
C THR A 23 1.24 -4.17 -2.70
N PHE A 24 1.52 -3.13 -3.50
CA PHE A 24 0.49 -2.47 -4.30
C PHE A 24 -0.07 -3.36 -5.40
N ASP A 25 0.76 -4.11 -6.12
CA ASP A 25 0.29 -5.04 -7.14
C ASP A 25 -0.56 -6.15 -6.52
N GLY A 26 -0.08 -6.71 -5.40
CA GLY A 26 -0.78 -7.76 -4.69
C GLY A 26 -2.14 -7.31 -4.17
N LEU A 27 -2.21 -6.14 -3.52
CA LEU A 27 -3.45 -5.54 -3.06
C LEU A 27 -4.40 -5.25 -4.22
N SER A 28 -3.91 -4.67 -5.31
CA SER A 28 -4.73 -4.34 -6.48
C SER A 28 -5.35 -5.59 -7.11
N ILE A 29 -4.59 -6.68 -7.21
CA ILE A 29 -5.08 -7.96 -7.71
C ILE A 29 -6.14 -8.53 -6.75
N ALA A 30 -5.85 -8.55 -5.45
CA ALA A 30 -6.78 -9.08 -4.45
C ALA A 30 -8.09 -8.29 -4.43
N TRP A 31 -8.01 -6.96 -4.47
CA TRP A 31 -9.17 -6.07 -4.54
C TRP A 31 -10.04 -6.34 -5.76
N ALA A 32 -9.42 -6.35 -6.96
CA ALA A 32 -10.12 -6.62 -8.21
C ALA A 32 -10.80 -8.01 -8.24
N VAL A 33 -10.18 -9.02 -7.61
CA VAL A 33 -10.77 -10.36 -7.47
C VAL A 33 -12.02 -10.31 -6.61
N VAL A 34 -12.01 -9.60 -5.48
CA VAL A 34 -13.20 -9.47 -4.61
C VAL A 34 -14.32 -8.74 -5.35
N GLU A 35 -14.01 -7.61 -6.02
CA GLU A 35 -15.00 -6.86 -6.82
C GLU A 35 -15.59 -7.73 -7.93
N TYR A 36 -14.76 -8.48 -8.63
CA TYR A 36 -15.22 -9.37 -9.69
C TYR A 36 -16.19 -10.44 -9.18
N ILE A 37 -15.88 -11.08 -8.04
CA ILE A 37 -16.74 -12.10 -7.45
C ILE A 37 -18.06 -11.48 -6.96
N ALA A 38 -18.01 -10.34 -6.30
CA ALA A 38 -19.19 -9.67 -5.75
C ALA A 38 -20.11 -9.07 -6.83
N GLY A 39 -19.53 -8.54 -7.92
CA GLY A 39 -20.25 -7.77 -8.94
C GLY A 39 -20.61 -8.52 -10.22
N SER A 40 -20.08 -9.75 -10.43
CA SER A 40 -20.25 -10.49 -11.69
C SER A 40 -21.41 -11.49 -11.64
N SER A 41 -21.52 -12.32 -12.71
CA SER A 41 -22.39 -13.50 -12.72
C SER A 41 -22.08 -14.52 -11.62
N LEU A 42 -20.98 -14.34 -10.88
CA LEU A 42 -20.60 -15.12 -9.69
C LEU A 42 -21.24 -14.60 -8.39
N SER A 43 -22.04 -13.53 -8.44
CA SER A 43 -22.68 -12.91 -7.27
C SER A 43 -23.68 -13.86 -6.59
N GLY A 44 -23.46 -15.01 -6.32
CA GLY A 44 -24.18 -16.03 -5.59
C GLY A 44 -23.20 -17.07 -5.07
N ALA A 45 -21.96 -17.07 -5.60
CA ALA A 45 -20.91 -17.96 -5.14
C ALA A 45 -20.55 -17.64 -3.68
N LYS A 46 -20.56 -18.65 -2.84
CA LYS A 46 -20.10 -18.52 -1.45
C LYS A 46 -18.57 -18.48 -1.45
N THR A 47 -17.99 -17.43 -0.90
CA THR A 47 -16.55 -17.23 -0.96
C THR A 47 -15.97 -17.04 0.44
N LEU A 48 -14.92 -17.77 0.75
CA LEU A 48 -14.02 -17.53 1.88
C LEU A 48 -12.72 -16.94 1.32
N PHE A 49 -12.40 -15.73 1.71
CA PHE A 49 -11.23 -15.01 1.26
C PHE A 49 -10.32 -14.70 2.45
N ALA A 50 -9.23 -15.45 2.61
CA ALA A 50 -8.22 -15.19 3.63
C ALA A 50 -7.14 -14.26 3.07
N THR A 51 -6.82 -13.20 3.81
CA THR A 51 -5.85 -12.19 3.39
C THR A 51 -5.21 -11.50 4.58
N HIS A 52 -4.03 -10.93 4.36
CA HIS A 52 -3.34 -10.02 5.27
C HIS A 52 -3.49 -8.54 4.88
N TYR A 53 -4.20 -8.24 3.80
CA TYR A 53 -4.45 -6.86 3.37
C TYR A 53 -5.60 -6.26 4.18
N HIS A 54 -5.28 -5.38 5.14
CA HIS A 54 -6.27 -4.69 5.97
C HIS A 54 -7.18 -3.78 5.16
N GLU A 55 -6.67 -3.22 4.08
CA GLU A 55 -7.39 -2.31 3.18
C GLU A 55 -8.63 -2.97 2.57
N LEU A 56 -8.62 -4.29 2.36
CA LEU A 56 -9.78 -5.02 1.85
C LEU A 56 -10.98 -5.00 2.82
N THR A 57 -10.76 -4.70 4.10
CA THR A 57 -11.84 -4.58 5.06
C THR A 57 -12.81 -3.44 4.74
N GLU A 58 -12.34 -2.44 4.01
CA GLU A 58 -13.18 -1.33 3.53
C GLU A 58 -14.26 -1.75 2.54
N LEU A 59 -14.16 -2.94 1.95
CA LEU A 59 -15.15 -3.45 1.00
C LEU A 59 -16.46 -3.86 1.68
N GLU A 60 -16.46 -4.14 3.00
CA GLU A 60 -17.70 -4.28 3.76
C GLU A 60 -18.46 -2.94 3.76
N GLY A 61 -19.71 -2.97 3.34
CA GLY A 61 -20.54 -1.78 3.17
C GLY A 61 -20.40 -1.09 1.82
N LYS A 62 -19.31 -1.31 1.07
CA LYS A 62 -19.16 -0.82 -0.31
C LYS A 62 -19.68 -1.84 -1.34
N LEU A 63 -19.47 -3.11 -1.09
CA LEU A 63 -19.90 -4.21 -1.96
C LEU A 63 -20.98 -5.06 -1.27
N PRO A 64 -22.14 -5.30 -1.92
CA PRO A 64 -23.17 -6.16 -1.38
C PRO A 64 -22.66 -7.58 -1.14
N GLY A 65 -22.97 -8.15 0.04
CA GLY A 65 -22.62 -9.53 0.38
C GLY A 65 -21.21 -9.72 0.90
N VAL A 66 -20.36 -8.70 0.94
CA VAL A 66 -19.04 -8.74 1.58
C VAL A 66 -19.20 -8.52 3.08
N ASN A 67 -18.58 -9.38 3.87
CA ASN A 67 -18.58 -9.29 5.33
C ASN A 67 -17.18 -9.60 5.86
N ASN A 68 -16.72 -8.83 6.82
CA ASN A 68 -15.43 -9.01 7.47
C ASN A 68 -15.52 -9.93 8.67
N TYR A 69 -14.53 -10.79 8.79
CA TYR A 69 -14.34 -11.68 9.92
C TYR A 69 -12.86 -11.71 10.29
N CYS A 70 -12.56 -11.88 11.56
CA CYS A 70 -11.19 -12.03 12.05
C CYS A 70 -11.08 -13.18 13.05
N ILE A 71 -9.85 -13.61 13.30
CA ILE A 71 -9.56 -14.59 14.35
C ILE A 71 -9.56 -13.86 15.69
N ALA A 72 -10.32 -14.38 16.64
CA ALA A 72 -10.34 -13.83 17.99
C ALA A 72 -9.01 -14.08 18.70
N VAL A 73 -8.43 -13.01 19.24
CA VAL A 73 -7.17 -13.01 19.98
C VAL A 73 -7.43 -12.45 21.36
N GLN A 74 -6.82 -13.03 22.38
CA GLN A 74 -6.77 -12.49 23.72
C GLN A 74 -5.37 -11.96 24.01
N GLU A 75 -5.27 -10.68 24.29
CA GLU A 75 -4.02 -10.05 24.72
C GLU A 75 -3.84 -10.26 26.23
N LYS A 76 -2.67 -10.70 26.65
CA LYS A 76 -2.29 -10.85 28.05
C LYS A 76 -0.90 -10.25 28.25
N GLY A 77 -0.85 -8.95 28.55
CA GLY A 77 0.40 -8.19 28.56
C GLY A 77 1.06 -8.25 27.18
N ASP A 78 2.33 -8.66 27.12
CA ASP A 78 3.15 -8.75 25.90
C ASP A 78 2.94 -10.08 25.13
N THR A 79 1.98 -10.91 25.57
CA THR A 79 1.71 -12.24 24.98
C THR A 79 0.31 -12.29 24.40
N ILE A 80 0.15 -12.99 23.29
CA ILE A 80 -1.14 -13.20 22.64
C ILE A 80 -1.55 -14.68 22.71
N ILE A 81 -2.85 -14.91 22.82
CA ILE A 81 -3.45 -16.23 22.78
C ILE A 81 -4.49 -16.25 21.67
N PHE A 82 -4.28 -17.08 20.65
CA PHE A 82 -5.26 -17.31 19.59
C PHE A 82 -6.41 -18.18 20.14
N LEU A 83 -7.62 -17.62 20.20
CA LEU A 83 -8.79 -18.34 20.73
C LEU A 83 -9.36 -19.36 19.73
N ARG A 84 -8.83 -19.41 18.50
CA ARG A 84 -9.30 -20.30 17.42
C ARG A 84 -10.78 -20.16 17.13
N LYS A 85 -11.31 -18.95 17.25
CA LYS A 85 -12.69 -18.60 16.93
C LYS A 85 -12.69 -17.51 15.88
N ILE A 86 -13.57 -17.63 14.90
CA ILE A 86 -13.83 -16.59 13.91
C ILE A 86 -14.96 -15.74 14.46
N ILE A 87 -14.74 -14.43 14.51
CA ILE A 87 -15.71 -13.43 14.97
C ILE A 87 -15.96 -12.40 13.88
N LYS A 88 -17.11 -11.77 13.87
CA LYS A 88 -17.44 -10.70 12.94
C LYS A 88 -16.62 -9.46 13.27
N GLY A 89 -16.08 -8.80 12.22
CA GLY A 89 -15.30 -7.58 12.32
C GLY A 89 -13.94 -7.72 11.65
N SER A 90 -13.18 -6.62 11.64
CA SER A 90 -11.80 -6.54 11.18
C SER A 90 -10.82 -6.71 12.34
N ALA A 91 -9.59 -7.13 12.03
CA ALA A 91 -8.50 -7.06 12.99
C ALA A 91 -7.84 -5.68 12.87
N ASP A 92 -7.87 -4.90 13.94
CA ASP A 92 -7.31 -3.54 13.94
C ASP A 92 -5.78 -3.51 14.13
N LYS A 93 -5.20 -4.65 14.53
CA LYS A 93 -3.77 -4.77 14.82
C LYS A 93 -3.16 -5.99 14.13
N SER A 94 -1.93 -5.84 13.69
CA SER A 94 -1.07 -6.94 13.29
C SER A 94 -0.39 -7.57 14.51
N TYR A 95 -0.30 -8.89 14.55
CA TYR A 95 0.34 -9.65 15.63
C TYR A 95 1.64 -10.34 15.16
N GLY A 96 2.21 -9.93 14.05
CA GLY A 96 3.38 -10.57 13.45
C GLY A 96 4.58 -10.64 14.39
N ILE A 97 4.88 -9.54 15.12
CA ILE A 97 6.00 -9.47 16.08
C ILE A 97 5.76 -10.40 17.27
N GLN A 98 4.53 -10.45 17.80
CA GLN A 98 4.16 -11.35 18.89
C GLN A 98 4.25 -12.81 18.46
N VAL A 99 3.83 -13.13 17.24
CA VAL A 99 3.97 -14.49 16.66
C VAL A 99 5.43 -14.85 16.49
N ALA A 100 6.27 -13.93 16.02
CA ALA A 100 7.72 -14.15 15.91
C ALA A 100 8.36 -14.45 17.28
N LYS A 101 7.94 -13.74 18.34
CA LYS A 101 8.35 -14.03 19.72
C LYS A 101 7.92 -15.43 20.17
N LEU A 102 6.68 -15.82 19.92
CA LEU A 102 6.18 -17.17 20.22
C LEU A 102 6.90 -18.26 19.43
N ALA A 103 7.37 -17.96 18.22
CA ALA A 103 8.18 -18.85 17.39
C ALA A 103 9.64 -18.98 17.83
N GLY A 104 10.05 -18.23 18.87
CA GLY A 104 11.41 -18.31 19.41
C GLY A 104 12.44 -17.44 18.68
N VAL A 105 12.02 -16.39 17.98
CA VAL A 105 12.94 -15.40 17.44
C VAL A 105 13.66 -14.70 18.61
N PRO A 106 14.98 -14.46 18.52
CA PRO A 106 15.76 -13.85 19.61
C PRO A 106 15.19 -12.49 20.06
N GLU A 107 15.17 -12.26 21.37
CA GLU A 107 14.55 -11.05 21.97
C GLU A 107 15.14 -9.76 21.39
N VAL A 108 16.44 -9.71 21.11
CA VAL A 108 17.09 -8.52 20.50
C VAL A 108 16.47 -8.18 19.14
N VAL A 109 16.09 -9.20 18.33
CA VAL A 109 15.43 -8.99 17.05
C VAL A 109 13.98 -8.51 17.25
N ILE A 110 13.30 -9.07 18.23
CA ILE A 110 11.92 -8.69 18.56
C ILE A 110 11.86 -7.22 19.03
N GLU A 111 12.76 -6.81 19.93
CA GLU A 111 12.80 -5.42 20.40
C GLU A 111 13.09 -4.44 19.24
N ARG A 112 14.08 -4.77 18.40
CA ARG A 112 14.36 -3.93 17.24
C ARG A 112 13.20 -3.87 16.24
N ALA A 113 12.49 -4.99 16.04
CA ALA A 113 11.29 -5.01 15.19
C ALA A 113 10.17 -4.12 15.73
N LYS A 114 9.98 -4.06 17.06
CA LYS A 114 9.00 -3.15 17.70
C LYS A 114 9.35 -1.69 17.45
N GLU A 115 10.65 -1.32 17.63
CA GLU A 115 11.13 0.04 17.36
C GLU A 115 10.86 0.45 15.91
N ILE A 116 11.24 -0.40 14.95
CA ILE A 116 11.03 -0.14 13.52
C ILE A 116 9.54 -0.02 13.20
N ALA A 117 8.69 -0.89 13.75
CA ALA A 117 7.24 -0.81 13.53
C ALA A 117 6.68 0.52 14.03
N ALA A 118 7.09 1.00 15.20
CA ALA A 118 6.67 2.29 15.74
C ALA A 118 7.13 3.46 14.85
N GLU A 119 8.38 3.43 14.35
CA GLU A 119 8.90 4.43 13.41
C GLU A 119 8.10 4.48 12.10
N LEU A 120 7.71 3.31 11.58
CA LEU A 120 6.91 3.20 10.35
C LEU A 120 5.48 3.72 10.56
N GLU A 121 4.82 3.34 11.65
CA GLU A 121 3.48 3.82 12.00
C GLU A 121 3.46 5.35 12.16
N GLU A 122 4.47 5.94 12.80
CA GLU A 122 4.60 7.39 12.95
C GLU A 122 4.81 8.08 11.59
N SER A 123 5.57 7.49 10.70
CA SER A 123 5.80 7.99 9.34
C SER A 123 4.50 7.99 8.52
N ASP A 124 3.69 6.95 8.61
CA ASP A 124 2.40 6.84 7.93
C ASP A 124 1.38 7.85 8.46
N ILE A 125 1.33 8.07 9.77
CA ILE A 125 0.47 9.09 10.39
C ILE A 125 0.87 10.48 9.89
N THR A 126 2.17 10.77 9.78
CA THR A 126 2.67 12.07 9.31
C THR A 126 2.35 12.28 7.82
N ALA A 127 2.43 11.25 6.99
CA ALA A 127 2.05 11.31 5.58
C ALA A 127 0.55 11.58 5.41
N ASN A 128 -0.30 10.89 6.17
CA ASN A 128 -1.76 11.07 6.16
C ASN A 128 -2.19 12.45 6.67
N THR A 129 -1.52 13.00 7.70
CA THR A 129 -1.85 14.32 8.25
C THR A 129 -1.53 15.46 7.27
N LYS A 130 -0.48 15.31 6.45
CA LYS A 130 -0.17 16.29 5.39
C LYS A 130 -1.21 16.31 4.27
N ASN A 131 -1.96 15.23 4.06
CA ASN A 131 -3.00 15.13 3.04
C ASN A 131 -4.37 15.64 3.50
N ILE A 132 -4.65 15.74 4.80
CA ILE A 132 -5.94 16.24 5.34
C ILE A 132 -6.11 17.76 5.13
N GLY A 133 -5.02 18.52 4.91
CA GLY A 133 -5.04 19.98 4.67
C GLY A 133 -5.26 20.43 3.23
N LYS A 134 -5.29 19.54 2.24
CA LYS A 134 -5.44 19.88 0.82
C LYS A 134 -6.71 19.29 0.21
N LYS A 135 -7.88 19.87 0.57
CA LYS A 135 -9.05 19.82 -0.32
C LYS A 135 -8.85 20.90 -1.37
N HIS A 136 -8.38 20.53 -2.55
CA HIS A 136 -8.80 21.01 -3.88
C HIS A 136 -7.92 20.36 -4.95
N THR A 137 -8.59 19.63 -5.84
CA THR A 137 -8.28 19.37 -7.25
C THR A 137 -6.82 19.51 -7.67
N GLU A 138 -6.14 18.35 -7.85
CA GLU A 138 -5.19 18.13 -8.94
C GLU A 138 -4.74 16.66 -8.91
N GLU A 139 -4.57 16.09 -10.08
CA GLU A 139 -4.24 14.69 -10.34
C GLU A 139 -3.01 14.23 -9.57
N VAL A 140 -3.15 13.16 -8.79
CA VAL A 140 -2.05 12.62 -7.97
C VAL A 140 -1.34 11.53 -8.78
N GLU A 141 -0.13 11.83 -9.24
CA GLU A 141 0.78 10.79 -9.70
C GLU A 141 1.18 9.88 -8.53
N PRO A 142 1.28 8.55 -8.75
CA PRO A 142 1.61 7.61 -7.67
C PRO A 142 3.06 7.81 -7.22
N VAL A 143 3.25 8.25 -5.99
CA VAL A 143 4.58 8.31 -5.36
C VAL A 143 4.98 6.88 -4.99
N GLN A 144 5.91 6.32 -5.74
CA GLN A 144 6.54 5.06 -5.43
C GLN A 144 7.49 5.25 -4.23
N ILE A 145 7.05 4.84 -3.03
CA ILE A 145 7.91 4.84 -1.84
C ILE A 145 8.89 3.68 -1.98
N SER A 146 10.15 4.00 -2.27
CA SER A 146 11.22 3.01 -2.29
C SER A 146 11.61 2.63 -0.86
N LEU A 147 11.63 1.34 -0.55
CA LEU A 147 12.06 0.79 0.73
C LEU A 147 13.52 1.17 1.11
N PHE A 148 14.30 1.68 0.15
CA PHE A 148 15.67 2.13 0.35
C PHE A 148 15.80 3.55 0.91
N ASP A 149 14.73 4.38 0.89
CA ASP A 149 14.76 5.74 1.45
C ASP A 149 14.72 5.77 2.99
N THR A 150 14.37 4.65 3.63
CA THR A 150 14.22 4.56 5.09
C THR A 150 15.51 4.17 5.81
N MET A 151 16.56 3.76 5.10
CA MET A 151 17.87 3.51 5.71
C MET A 151 18.69 4.79 5.69
N GLY A 152 18.52 5.60 6.73
CA GLY A 152 19.27 6.77 7.20
C GLY A 152 20.63 7.08 6.59
N MET A 153 20.69 7.32 5.29
CA MET A 153 21.67 8.22 4.71
C MET A 153 20.97 9.57 4.57
N VAL A 154 21.42 10.52 5.33
CA VAL A 154 21.10 11.95 5.15
C VAL A 154 21.48 12.30 3.71
N ALA A 155 20.56 12.07 2.78
CA ALA A 155 20.66 12.67 1.46
C ALA A 155 20.31 14.14 1.67
N GLU A 156 21.32 15.01 1.53
CA GLU A 156 21.08 16.42 1.30
C GLU A 156 19.95 16.54 0.28
N GLN A 157 18.92 17.31 0.60
CA GLN A 157 17.84 17.62 -0.33
C GLN A 157 18.47 18.02 -1.65
N PRO A 158 18.11 17.40 -2.79
CA PRO A 158 18.65 17.82 -4.07
C PRO A 158 18.30 19.30 -4.23
N LYS A 159 19.33 20.16 -4.23
CA LYS A 159 19.16 21.56 -4.60
C LYS A 159 18.45 21.55 -5.94
N LYS A 160 17.27 22.18 -6.02
CA LYS A 160 16.51 22.33 -7.27
C LYS A 160 17.49 22.73 -8.35
N SER A 161 17.60 21.91 -9.39
CA SER A 161 18.56 22.17 -10.46
C SER A 161 18.20 23.49 -11.12
N GLU A 162 19.15 24.41 -11.24
CA GLU A 162 18.96 25.68 -11.96
C GLU A 162 18.48 25.45 -13.40
N VAL A 163 18.82 24.30 -13.96
CA VAL A 163 18.36 23.82 -15.26
C VAL A 163 16.86 23.54 -15.25
N GLU A 164 16.35 22.89 -14.21
CA GLU A 164 14.93 22.59 -14.06
C GLU A 164 14.06 23.83 -13.87
N GLU A 165 14.54 24.79 -13.08
CA GLU A 165 13.84 26.09 -12.93
C GLU A 165 13.83 26.90 -14.21
N THR A 166 14.91 26.84 -14.99
CA THR A 166 15.01 27.55 -16.28
C THR A 166 14.08 26.90 -17.30
N LEU A 167 14.03 25.55 -17.36
CA LEU A 167 13.11 24.82 -18.25
C LEU A 167 11.64 25.13 -17.97
N LYS A 168 11.24 25.22 -16.70
CA LYS A 168 9.85 25.54 -16.32
C LYS A 168 9.41 26.96 -16.71
N LYS A 169 10.37 27.87 -16.90
CA LYS A 169 10.11 29.28 -17.27
C LYS A 169 10.15 29.53 -18.78
N LEU A 170 10.57 28.55 -19.59
CA LEU A 170 10.65 28.69 -21.04
C LEU A 170 9.26 28.63 -21.68
N ASP A 171 8.89 29.69 -22.37
CA ASP A 171 7.68 29.74 -23.20
C ASP A 171 8.00 29.28 -24.63
N ILE A 172 7.98 27.95 -24.82
CA ILE A 172 8.32 27.28 -26.08
C ILE A 172 7.37 27.70 -27.22
N SER A 173 6.13 28.09 -26.90
CA SER A 173 5.12 28.44 -27.90
C SER A 173 5.40 29.77 -28.59
N ASN A 174 6.19 30.65 -27.97
CA ASN A 174 6.53 31.99 -28.49
C ASN A 174 8.00 32.11 -28.92
N MET A 175 8.73 30.99 -29.05
CA MET A 175 10.14 30.95 -29.45
C MET A 175 10.31 30.50 -30.90
N THR A 176 11.28 31.12 -31.60
CA THR A 176 11.71 30.62 -32.89
C THR A 176 12.56 29.33 -32.73
N PRO A 177 12.63 28.44 -33.76
CA PRO A 177 13.43 27.22 -33.69
C PRO A 177 14.91 27.49 -33.34
N MET A 178 15.46 28.62 -33.78
CA MET A 178 16.86 29.00 -33.51
C MET A 178 17.05 29.40 -32.04
N GLU A 179 16.11 30.14 -31.48
CA GLU A 179 16.12 30.51 -30.06
C GLU A 179 15.98 29.27 -29.15
N ALA A 180 15.11 28.33 -29.50
CA ALA A 180 14.94 27.07 -28.78
C ALA A 180 16.22 26.24 -28.78
N MET A 181 16.90 26.12 -29.92
CA MET A 181 18.21 25.46 -30.04
C MET A 181 19.28 26.10 -29.18
N ASN A 182 19.35 27.42 -29.18
CA ASN A 182 20.32 28.16 -28.37
C ASN A 182 20.05 27.95 -26.86
N GLN A 183 18.82 28.00 -26.43
CA GLN A 183 18.44 27.74 -25.05
C GLN A 183 18.77 26.30 -24.60
N LEU A 184 18.50 25.31 -25.44
CA LEU A 184 18.89 23.92 -25.17
C LEU A 184 20.41 23.76 -25.05
N TYR A 185 21.18 24.42 -25.89
CA TYR A 185 22.65 24.40 -25.83
C TYR A 185 23.19 25.01 -24.54
N GLU A 186 22.63 26.14 -24.10
CA GLU A 186 23.02 26.77 -22.81
C GLU A 186 22.62 25.90 -21.60
N LEU A 187 21.44 25.25 -21.63
CA LEU A 187 21.03 24.30 -20.59
C LEU A 187 21.94 23.08 -20.54
N GLN A 188 22.35 22.54 -21.71
CA GLN A 188 23.27 21.41 -21.79
C GLN A 188 24.65 21.74 -21.19
N LYS A 189 25.15 22.96 -21.32
CA LYS A 189 26.40 23.41 -20.67
C LYS A 189 26.28 23.41 -19.14
N LYS A 190 25.11 23.72 -18.60
CA LYS A 190 24.84 23.74 -17.15
C LYS A 190 24.65 22.33 -16.54
N CYS A 191 24.47 21.31 -17.37
CA CYS A 191 24.38 19.91 -16.94
C CYS A 191 25.76 19.22 -16.78
N LYS A 192 26.86 19.90 -17.05
CA LYS A 192 28.21 19.42 -16.80
C LYS A 192 28.75 20.02 -15.51
#